data_55c340db21d1c62e94e29a74f00cad27
#
_entry.id   55c340db21d1c62e94e29a74f00cad27
#
_cell.length_a   1.000
_cell.length_b   1.000
_cell.length_c   1.000
_cell.angle_alpha   90.00
_cell.angle_beta   90.00
_cell.angle_gamma   90.00
#
_symmetry.space_group_name_H-M   'P 1'
#
loop_
_entity.id
_entity.type
_entity.pdbx_description
1 polymer ?
#
loop_
_entity_poly.entity_id
_entity_poly.type
_entity_poly.pdbx_seq_one_letter_code
_entity_poly.pdbx_strand_id
1 'polypeptide(L)'
;MSIQRGVVSSWSAVGARPVRVSATEPIALVLVSNEVDDNKMFYFDSVDKALMHFIEAKEVNGKMRTLSDMKAGIADGSIKGNLFKYLVWTTNKYEIVVPTVISVAKYSEDEAELKTNIINAIASIRYAPSKFKVHPDIIGVADYTTDIDIANQYIATIHLLRARGFIDLKATDGSEAKAKRKEFGSERVTPLYTNLKDWNTLTDSVDEYSANYILSIFRCVVDASDTVKQVGWSFSLSNKTLPVSDAVGDVDFVLGLGDETDFLTQNQITSFIEFKGIRVWNYQTCSADPLLQDARRVRIFDKLSFAVLDAIFPFIDSNKGVKAVREAKATIKNFVMDMIGKEVLIGGEIELDENLTTPNAINDGKFYFKVNTQENPVPTLIGVEFNRVDSYSEIVYKTINS
;
A
#
# COMPACT_ATOMS: atom_id res chain seq x y z
N MET A 1 -18.86 -57.02 -25.06
CA MET A 1 -19.02 -55.55 -24.87
C MET A 1 -19.22 -55.29 -23.39
N SER A 2 -18.25 -54.76 -22.67
CA SER A 2 -18.40 -54.37 -21.27
C SER A 2 -18.85 -52.91 -21.22
N ILE A 3 -20.02 -52.70 -20.64
CA ILE A 3 -20.56 -51.35 -20.41
C ILE A 3 -19.82 -50.80 -19.21
N GLN A 4 -18.85 -49.91 -19.44
CA GLN A 4 -18.24 -49.11 -18.39
C GLN A 4 -19.20 -48.00 -17.95
N ARG A 5 -19.72 -48.09 -16.71
CA ARG A 5 -20.41 -47.00 -16.04
C ARG A 5 -19.39 -46.34 -15.08
N GLY A 6 -19.02 -45.07 -15.35
CA GLY A 6 -18.15 -44.30 -14.49
C GLY A 6 -17.82 -42.95 -15.12
N VAL A 7 -17.62 -41.92 -14.29
CA VAL A 7 -17.12 -40.63 -14.73
C VAL A 7 -15.60 -40.75 -14.85
N VAL A 8 -15.07 -40.67 -16.06
CA VAL A 8 -13.63 -40.62 -16.30
C VAL A 8 -13.19 -39.14 -16.33
N SER A 9 -12.57 -38.65 -15.28
CA SER A 9 -11.90 -37.38 -15.32
C SER A 9 -10.48 -37.61 -15.86
N SER A 10 -10.22 -37.18 -17.08
CA SER A 10 -8.85 -37.13 -17.59
C SER A 10 -8.22 -35.82 -17.18
N TRP A 11 -7.19 -35.88 -16.35
CA TRP A 11 -6.29 -34.74 -16.10
C TRP A 11 -5.43 -34.53 -17.34
N SER A 12 -5.72 -33.50 -18.14
CA SER A 12 -4.74 -33.04 -19.10
C SER A 12 -3.86 -32.02 -18.43
N ALA A 13 -2.56 -32.26 -18.37
CA ALA A 13 -1.53 -31.32 -17.90
C ALA A 13 -1.37 -30.10 -18.84
N VAL A 14 -2.31 -29.87 -19.74
CA VAL A 14 -2.29 -28.93 -20.87
C VAL A 14 -3.38 -27.86 -20.71
N GLY A 15 -3.64 -27.41 -19.49
CA GLY A 15 -4.54 -26.28 -19.22
C GLY A 15 -3.79 -24.99 -18.90
N ALA A 16 -4.45 -23.84 -19.13
CA ALA A 16 -4.00 -22.57 -18.61
C ALA A 16 -3.78 -22.67 -17.09
N ARG A 17 -2.62 -22.19 -16.62
CA ARG A 17 -2.32 -22.21 -15.18
C ARG A 17 -3.12 -21.12 -14.49
N PRO A 18 -3.64 -21.36 -13.27
CA PRO A 18 -4.30 -20.32 -12.51
C PRO A 18 -3.27 -19.24 -12.14
N VAL A 19 -3.61 -17.99 -12.44
CA VAL A 19 -2.88 -16.82 -11.95
C VAL A 19 -3.34 -16.55 -10.52
N ARG A 20 -2.41 -16.42 -9.58
CA ARG A 20 -2.71 -16.13 -8.18
C ARG A 20 -2.18 -14.76 -7.84
N VAL A 21 -2.98 -13.96 -7.17
CA VAL A 21 -2.56 -12.72 -6.51
C VAL A 21 -2.57 -12.98 -5.01
N SER A 22 -1.48 -12.68 -4.34
CA SER A 22 -1.43 -12.79 -2.88
C SER A 22 -2.40 -11.79 -2.25
N ALA A 23 -3.25 -12.25 -1.35
CA ALA A 23 -4.16 -11.37 -0.58
C ALA A 23 -3.39 -10.58 0.49
N THR A 24 -2.28 -11.16 0.98
CA THR A 24 -1.42 -10.55 2.01
C THR A 24 -0.12 -10.05 1.37
N GLU A 25 0.08 -8.75 1.45
CA GLU A 25 1.21 -8.09 0.80
C GLU A 25 2.37 -7.90 1.78
N PRO A 26 3.59 -8.36 1.41
CA PRO A 26 4.77 -8.13 2.23
C PRO A 26 5.05 -6.65 2.43
N ILE A 27 5.41 -6.28 3.65
CA ILE A 27 5.78 -4.92 4.02
C ILE A 27 7.25 -4.82 4.41
N ALA A 28 7.89 -3.70 4.05
CA ALA A 28 9.17 -3.32 4.62
C ALA A 28 9.03 -2.06 5.45
N LEU A 29 9.62 -2.03 6.62
CA LEU A 29 9.60 -0.92 7.56
C LEU A 29 11.02 -0.47 7.84
N VAL A 30 11.27 0.84 7.78
CA VAL A 30 12.55 1.45 8.18
C VAL A 30 12.34 2.16 9.50
N LEU A 31 13.07 1.71 10.50
CA LEU A 31 12.99 2.19 11.88
C LEU A 31 14.41 2.48 12.39
N VAL A 32 14.51 3.30 13.40
CA VAL A 32 15.78 3.72 14.00
C VAL A 32 15.87 3.19 15.43
N SER A 33 17.04 2.66 15.80
CA SER A 33 17.30 2.23 17.18
C SER A 33 18.78 2.21 17.53
N ASN A 34 19.09 2.48 18.80
CA ASN A 34 20.41 2.25 19.37
C ASN A 34 20.60 0.79 19.85
N GLU A 35 19.60 -0.07 19.61
CA GLU A 35 19.62 -1.49 19.97
C GLU A 35 20.42 -2.35 18.97
N VAL A 36 20.86 -1.76 17.86
CA VAL A 36 21.70 -2.40 16.85
C VAL A 36 23.05 -1.66 16.75
N ASP A 37 24.12 -2.43 16.61
CA ASP A 37 25.46 -1.89 16.48
C ASP A 37 25.73 -1.31 15.09
N ASP A 38 25.08 -1.90 14.06
CA ASP A 38 25.14 -1.50 12.66
C ASP A 38 23.76 -1.58 12.01
N ASN A 39 23.60 -0.93 10.86
CA ASN A 39 22.36 -1.02 10.06
C ASN A 39 22.10 -2.47 9.71
N LYS A 40 20.94 -2.98 10.08
CA LYS A 40 20.62 -4.40 9.90
C LYS A 40 19.20 -4.63 9.45
N MET A 41 19.04 -5.57 8.53
CA MET A 41 17.75 -5.98 8.01
C MET A 41 17.35 -7.35 8.55
N PHE A 42 16.12 -7.43 9.06
CA PHE A 42 15.51 -8.62 9.66
C PHE A 42 14.26 -9.01 8.89
N TYR A 43 13.91 -10.30 9.00
CA TYR A 43 12.67 -10.83 8.44
C TYR A 43 11.83 -11.49 9.54
N PHE A 44 10.54 -11.24 9.51
CA PHE A 44 9.55 -11.81 10.41
C PHE A 44 8.26 -12.16 9.65
N ASP A 45 7.53 -13.17 10.15
CA ASP A 45 6.23 -13.55 9.59
C ASP A 45 5.10 -12.61 10.03
N SER A 46 5.33 -11.80 11.08
CA SER A 46 4.38 -10.83 11.61
C SER A 46 5.09 -9.71 12.37
N VAL A 47 4.41 -8.58 12.54
CA VAL A 47 4.94 -7.45 13.32
C VAL A 47 5.06 -7.80 14.80
N ASP A 48 4.15 -8.62 15.34
CA ASP A 48 4.21 -9.09 16.73
C ASP A 48 5.48 -9.90 17.03
N LYS A 49 5.84 -10.82 16.11
CA LYS A 49 7.10 -11.57 16.23
C LYS A 49 8.33 -10.66 16.18
N ALA A 50 8.26 -9.59 15.38
CA ALA A 50 9.32 -8.60 15.32
C ALA A 50 9.47 -7.86 16.65
N LEU A 51 8.37 -7.38 17.23
CA LEU A 51 8.39 -6.73 18.55
C LEU A 51 8.96 -7.64 19.62
N MET A 52 8.50 -8.90 19.70
CA MET A 52 9.00 -9.86 20.68
C MET A 52 10.49 -10.14 20.50
N HIS A 53 10.95 -10.31 19.25
CA HIS A 53 12.37 -10.49 18.97
C HIS A 53 13.23 -9.35 19.51
N PHE A 54 12.84 -8.09 19.29
CA PHE A 54 13.62 -6.96 19.76
C PHE A 54 13.51 -6.76 21.28
N ILE A 55 12.41 -7.16 21.92
CA ILE A 55 12.29 -7.17 23.38
C ILE A 55 13.22 -8.22 23.99
N GLU A 56 13.15 -9.45 23.50
CA GLU A 56 13.86 -10.61 24.04
C GLU A 56 15.35 -10.66 23.67
N ALA A 57 15.79 -9.84 22.72
CA ALA A 57 17.17 -9.80 22.23
C ALA A 57 18.19 -9.41 23.31
N LYS A 58 17.76 -8.83 24.42
CA LYS A 58 18.60 -8.41 25.54
C LYS A 58 18.08 -8.96 26.87
N GLU A 59 19.01 -9.15 27.79
CA GLU A 59 18.71 -9.51 29.17
C GLU A 59 18.84 -8.30 30.08
N VAL A 60 17.96 -8.23 31.07
CA VAL A 60 18.03 -7.28 32.19
C VAL A 60 18.08 -8.06 33.48
N ASN A 61 19.13 -7.88 34.27
CA ASN A 61 19.35 -8.60 35.54
C ASN A 61 19.31 -10.15 35.39
N GLY A 62 19.86 -10.68 34.27
CA GLY A 62 19.92 -12.12 33.99
C GLY A 62 18.57 -12.74 33.61
N LYS A 63 17.59 -11.96 33.23
CA LYS A 63 16.29 -12.39 32.72
C LYS A 63 15.99 -11.73 31.37
N MET A 64 15.20 -12.39 30.53
CA MET A 64 14.71 -11.77 29.31
C MET A 64 14.03 -10.43 29.62
N ARG A 65 14.34 -9.42 28.83
CA ARG A 65 13.78 -8.08 28.95
C ARG A 65 12.27 -8.12 28.72
N THR A 66 11.53 -7.32 29.49
CA THR A 66 10.07 -7.19 29.41
C THR A 66 9.66 -5.85 28.83
N LEU A 67 8.37 -5.70 28.50
CA LEU A 67 7.82 -4.41 28.09
C LEU A 67 7.99 -3.33 29.17
N SER A 68 7.95 -3.71 30.44
CA SER A 68 8.20 -2.80 31.57
C SER A 68 9.65 -2.28 31.58
N ASP A 69 10.62 -3.15 31.30
CA ASP A 69 12.02 -2.76 31.17
C ASP A 69 12.24 -1.83 30.00
N MET A 70 11.49 -2.03 28.91
CA MET A 70 11.48 -1.13 27.76
C MET A 70 10.97 0.26 28.11
N LYS A 71 9.85 0.36 28.83
CA LYS A 71 9.32 1.63 29.32
C LYS A 71 10.36 2.36 30.18
N ALA A 72 11.00 1.65 31.09
CA ALA A 72 12.05 2.22 31.95
C ALA A 72 13.23 2.74 31.11
N GLY A 73 13.72 1.95 30.14
CA GLY A 73 14.83 2.33 29.28
C GLY A 73 14.54 3.51 28.33
N ILE A 74 13.28 3.67 27.92
CA ILE A 74 12.84 4.85 27.16
C ILE A 74 12.77 6.07 28.09
N ALA A 75 12.23 5.92 29.30
CA ALA A 75 12.09 6.99 30.27
C ALA A 75 13.44 7.52 30.77
N ASP A 76 14.45 6.67 30.95
CA ASP A 76 15.81 7.06 31.36
C ASP A 76 16.73 7.44 30.18
N GLY A 77 16.25 7.29 28.93
CA GLY A 77 16.99 7.62 27.72
C GLY A 77 18.06 6.61 27.30
N SER A 78 18.13 5.44 27.92
CA SER A 78 19.05 4.37 27.52
C SER A 78 18.62 3.71 26.23
N ILE A 79 17.31 3.68 25.93
CA ILE A 79 16.74 3.22 24.66
C ILE A 79 16.37 4.43 23.82
N LYS A 80 17.02 4.57 22.66
CA LYS A 80 16.86 5.69 21.74
C LYS A 80 16.38 5.23 20.37
N GLY A 81 15.73 6.16 19.64
CA GLY A 81 15.15 5.91 18.33
C GLY A 81 13.65 5.64 18.41
N ASN A 82 13.07 5.21 17.28
CA ASN A 82 11.62 5.09 17.13
C ASN A 82 11.10 3.64 16.98
N LEU A 83 12.02 2.66 16.97
CA LEU A 83 11.70 1.25 16.74
C LEU A 83 10.55 0.74 17.62
N PHE A 84 10.69 0.88 18.94
CA PHE A 84 9.70 0.34 19.87
C PHE A 84 8.40 1.14 19.88
N LYS A 85 8.48 2.47 19.73
CA LYS A 85 7.31 3.33 19.61
C LYS A 85 6.36 2.83 18.52
N TYR A 86 6.90 2.57 17.33
CA TYR A 86 6.10 2.17 16.19
C TYR A 86 5.67 0.71 16.21
N LEU A 87 6.52 -0.22 16.65
CA LEU A 87 6.13 -1.62 16.76
C LEU A 87 5.08 -1.84 17.83
N VAL A 88 5.20 -1.20 19.00
CA VAL A 88 4.20 -1.27 20.07
C VAL A 88 2.89 -0.63 19.65
N TRP A 89 2.92 0.52 18.97
CA TRP A 89 1.71 1.12 18.42
C TRP A 89 1.00 0.15 17.47
N THR A 90 1.73 -0.47 16.55
CA THR A 90 1.15 -1.41 15.57
C THR A 90 0.49 -2.59 16.26
N THR A 91 1.19 -3.26 17.19
CA THR A 91 0.67 -4.44 17.88
C THR A 91 -0.52 -4.13 18.81
N ASN A 92 -0.60 -2.91 19.32
CA ASN A 92 -1.76 -2.46 20.10
C ASN A 92 -3.01 -2.19 19.24
N LYS A 93 -2.82 -1.83 17.97
CA LYS A 93 -3.94 -1.45 17.07
C LYS A 93 -4.37 -2.58 16.16
N TYR A 94 -3.43 -3.42 15.74
CA TYR A 94 -3.65 -4.43 14.71
C TYR A 94 -2.84 -5.70 14.97
N GLU A 95 -3.43 -6.82 14.65
CA GLU A 95 -2.72 -8.08 14.47
C GLU A 95 -2.28 -8.19 13.00
N ILE A 96 -1.02 -7.87 12.71
CA ILE A 96 -0.48 -7.87 11.35
C ILE A 96 0.31 -9.16 11.11
N VAL A 97 -0.32 -10.11 10.42
CA VAL A 97 0.28 -11.40 10.04
C VAL A 97 0.61 -11.37 8.54
N VAL A 98 1.65 -10.61 8.19
CA VAL A 98 2.19 -10.55 6.82
C VAL A 98 3.72 -10.67 6.87
N PRO A 99 4.36 -11.18 5.81
CA PRO A 99 5.80 -11.17 5.70
C PRO A 99 6.34 -9.76 5.88
N THR A 100 7.08 -9.53 6.95
CA THR A 100 7.55 -8.21 7.38
C THR A 100 9.06 -8.16 7.35
N VAL A 101 9.61 -7.24 6.58
CA VAL A 101 11.03 -6.91 6.57
C VAL A 101 11.23 -5.64 7.40
N ILE A 102 12.08 -5.68 8.40
CA ILE A 102 12.43 -4.50 9.19
C ILE A 102 13.89 -4.16 8.95
N SER A 103 14.14 -3.01 8.37
CA SER A 103 15.47 -2.45 8.22
C SER A 103 15.69 -1.44 9.34
N VAL A 104 16.55 -1.81 10.31
CA VAL A 104 16.87 -0.96 11.44
C VAL A 104 18.11 -0.15 11.13
N ALA A 105 17.96 1.18 11.12
CA ALA A 105 19.07 2.12 11.05
C ALA A 105 19.65 2.31 12.45
N LYS A 106 20.98 2.29 12.55
CA LYS A 106 21.66 2.61 13.80
C LYS A 106 21.40 4.05 14.21
N TYR A 107 20.95 4.23 15.44
CA TYR A 107 20.80 5.57 16.02
C TYR A 107 22.16 6.25 16.20
N SER A 108 22.26 7.53 15.90
CA SER A 108 23.38 8.39 16.24
C SER A 108 22.86 9.73 16.77
N GLU A 109 23.60 10.35 17.67
CA GLU A 109 23.35 11.73 18.10
C GLU A 109 23.86 12.76 17.07
N ASP A 110 24.79 12.35 16.19
CA ASP A 110 25.18 13.12 15.02
C ASP A 110 24.11 12.99 13.93
N GLU A 111 23.46 14.09 13.61
CA GLU A 111 22.37 14.14 12.61
C GLU A 111 22.83 13.69 11.21
N ALA A 112 24.08 14.01 10.82
CA ALA A 112 24.61 13.64 9.51
C ALA A 112 24.90 12.13 9.45
N GLU A 113 25.42 11.54 10.52
CA GLU A 113 25.60 10.09 10.63
C GLU A 113 24.23 9.39 10.66
N LEU A 114 23.27 9.88 11.45
CA LEU A 114 21.93 9.33 11.53
C LEU A 114 21.24 9.34 10.15
N LYS A 115 21.30 10.46 9.44
CA LYS A 115 20.77 10.60 8.07
C LYS A 115 21.40 9.56 7.13
N THR A 116 22.72 9.41 7.19
CA THR A 116 23.46 8.43 6.39
C THR A 116 23.02 7.00 6.72
N ASN A 117 22.83 6.67 7.99
CA ASN A 117 22.37 5.37 8.44
C ASN A 117 20.96 5.07 7.93
N ILE A 118 20.05 6.04 7.96
CA ILE A 118 18.68 5.89 7.45
C ILE A 118 18.69 5.67 5.93
N ILE A 119 19.46 6.46 5.18
CA ILE A 119 19.62 6.30 3.73
C ILE A 119 20.12 4.88 3.40
N ASN A 120 21.14 4.40 4.12
CA ASN A 120 21.68 3.05 3.94
C ASN A 120 20.67 1.96 4.30
N ALA A 121 19.89 2.16 5.37
CA ALA A 121 18.84 1.22 5.78
C ALA A 121 17.74 1.13 4.71
N ILE A 122 17.31 2.26 4.13
CA ILE A 122 16.35 2.29 3.01
C ILE A 122 16.94 1.57 1.79
N ALA A 123 18.17 1.91 1.40
CA ALA A 123 18.83 1.30 0.25
C ALA A 123 19.01 -0.22 0.39
N SER A 124 19.15 -0.72 1.61
CA SER A 124 19.33 -2.15 1.88
C SER A 124 18.09 -2.98 1.53
N ILE A 125 16.87 -2.39 1.58
CA ILE A 125 15.60 -3.10 1.33
C ILE A 125 15.58 -3.75 -0.06
N ARG A 126 16.28 -3.18 -1.05
CA ARG A 126 16.43 -3.76 -2.39
C ARG A 126 16.95 -5.21 -2.37
N TYR A 127 17.62 -5.61 -1.32
CA TYR A 127 18.17 -6.95 -1.16
C TYR A 127 17.21 -7.93 -0.46
N ALA A 128 16.04 -7.48 0.01
CA ALA A 128 15.06 -8.36 0.66
C ALA A 128 14.62 -9.54 -0.24
N PRO A 129 14.38 -9.37 -1.56
CA PRO A 129 14.04 -10.49 -2.44
C PRO A 129 15.15 -11.55 -2.52
N SER A 130 16.41 -11.15 -2.59
CA SER A 130 17.55 -12.09 -2.68
C SER A 130 17.86 -12.75 -1.33
N LYS A 131 17.77 -11.99 -0.23
CA LYS A 131 18.15 -12.43 1.11
C LYS A 131 17.07 -13.26 1.80
N PHE A 132 15.80 -12.82 1.70
CA PHE A 132 14.68 -13.42 2.43
C PHE A 132 13.64 -14.07 1.53
N LYS A 133 13.78 -13.97 0.20
CA LYS A 133 12.79 -14.47 -0.79
C LYS A 133 11.43 -13.76 -0.64
N VAL A 134 11.45 -12.51 -0.16
CA VAL A 134 10.28 -11.67 0.05
C VAL A 134 10.43 -10.38 -0.75
N HIS A 135 9.43 -10.08 -1.55
CA HIS A 135 9.38 -8.85 -2.35
C HIS A 135 8.42 -7.86 -1.67
N PRO A 136 8.91 -6.82 -0.98
CA PRO A 136 8.04 -5.85 -0.34
C PRO A 136 7.21 -5.07 -1.37
N ASP A 137 5.90 -5.02 -1.16
CA ASP A 137 4.98 -4.23 -1.97
C ASP A 137 4.68 -2.85 -1.38
N ILE A 138 4.88 -2.74 -0.07
CA ILE A 138 4.69 -1.51 0.69
C ILE A 138 5.99 -1.25 1.45
N ILE A 139 6.47 -0.03 1.41
CA ILE A 139 7.62 0.40 2.22
C ILE A 139 7.19 1.57 3.08
N GLY A 140 7.36 1.47 4.39
CA GLY A 140 7.11 2.53 5.36
C GLY A 140 8.41 3.02 5.97
N VAL A 141 8.58 4.34 6.07
CA VAL A 141 9.71 4.99 6.75
C VAL A 141 9.16 5.91 7.82
N ALA A 142 9.44 5.63 9.07
CA ALA A 142 8.92 6.41 10.18
C ALA A 142 9.73 7.69 10.42
N ASP A 143 9.05 8.83 10.51
CA ASP A 143 9.52 10.16 10.96
C ASP A 143 10.47 10.94 10.03
N TYR A 144 11.11 10.32 9.05
CA TYR A 144 12.26 10.94 8.36
C TYR A 144 12.02 11.34 6.90
N THR A 145 10.85 11.06 6.33
CA THR A 145 10.58 11.36 4.90
C THR A 145 10.38 12.82 4.59
N THR A 146 10.40 13.70 5.59
CA THR A 146 10.43 15.17 5.43
C THR A 146 11.79 15.68 4.95
N ASP A 147 12.87 14.91 5.15
CA ASP A 147 14.19 15.23 4.60
C ASP A 147 14.25 14.80 3.14
N ILE A 148 14.61 15.72 2.24
CA ILE A 148 14.56 15.53 0.79
C ILE A 148 15.53 14.43 0.32
N ASP A 149 16.70 14.27 0.92
CA ASP A 149 17.67 13.26 0.50
C ASP A 149 17.20 11.87 0.93
N ILE A 150 16.62 11.77 2.13
CA ILE A 150 15.98 10.52 2.59
C ILE A 150 14.78 10.17 1.70
N ALA A 151 13.93 11.15 1.39
CA ALA A 151 12.78 10.95 0.51
C ALA A 151 13.21 10.52 -0.91
N ASN A 152 14.24 11.09 -1.47
CA ASN A 152 14.77 10.71 -2.78
C ASN A 152 15.31 9.28 -2.79
N GLN A 153 16.07 8.88 -1.76
CA GLN A 153 16.53 7.48 -1.63
C GLN A 153 15.35 6.51 -1.46
N TYR A 154 14.33 6.93 -0.69
CA TYR A 154 13.12 6.17 -0.49
C TYR A 154 12.36 5.95 -1.81
N ILE A 155 12.14 7.03 -2.58
CA ILE A 155 11.50 6.95 -3.91
C ILE A 155 12.31 6.05 -4.85
N ALA A 156 13.62 6.18 -4.89
CA ALA A 156 14.49 5.33 -5.73
C ALA A 156 14.34 3.85 -5.37
N THR A 157 14.28 3.52 -4.07
CA THR A 157 14.10 2.12 -3.61
C THR A 157 12.71 1.60 -3.95
N ILE A 158 11.67 2.43 -3.80
CA ILE A 158 10.29 2.12 -4.19
C ILE A 158 10.19 1.81 -5.69
N HIS A 159 10.79 2.64 -6.55
CA HIS A 159 10.79 2.40 -7.99
C HIS A 159 11.51 1.11 -8.36
N LEU A 160 12.67 0.85 -7.76
CA LEU A 160 13.45 -0.36 -8.03
C LEU A 160 12.67 -1.64 -7.70
N LEU A 161 11.93 -1.64 -6.60
CA LEU A 161 11.11 -2.77 -6.15
C LEU A 161 9.68 -2.73 -6.70
N ARG A 162 9.30 -1.70 -7.48
CA ARG A 162 7.90 -1.43 -7.85
C ARG A 162 6.95 -1.46 -6.64
N ALA A 163 7.47 -1.12 -5.47
CA ALA A 163 6.72 -1.00 -4.25
C ALA A 163 5.91 0.31 -4.21
N ARG A 164 5.23 0.57 -3.11
CA ARG A 164 4.49 1.78 -2.83
C ARG A 164 4.83 2.33 -1.47
N GLY A 165 4.62 3.62 -1.34
CA GLY A 165 4.85 4.28 -0.07
C GLY A 165 4.17 5.64 0.02
N PHE A 166 4.47 6.32 1.12
CA PHE A 166 3.90 7.60 1.47
C PHE A 166 5.04 8.58 1.80
N ILE A 167 4.79 9.87 1.69
CA ILE A 167 5.75 10.91 2.08
C ILE A 167 5.06 11.89 3.01
N ASP A 168 5.62 12.08 4.21
CA ASP A 168 5.16 13.09 5.15
C ASP A 168 5.64 14.48 4.69
N LEU A 169 4.72 15.36 4.32
CA LEU A 169 5.06 16.75 4.02
C LEU A 169 5.25 17.55 5.30
N LYS A 170 4.53 17.20 6.36
CA LYS A 170 4.54 17.89 7.66
C LYS A 170 4.44 19.40 7.46
N ALA A 171 3.42 19.83 6.75
CA ALA A 171 3.17 21.22 6.42
C ALA A 171 2.26 21.87 7.46
N THR A 172 2.43 23.16 7.66
CA THR A 172 1.64 23.97 8.60
C THR A 172 0.42 24.59 7.93
N ASP A 173 0.45 24.74 6.62
CA ASP A 173 -0.66 25.24 5.80
C ASP A 173 -0.65 24.64 4.39
N GLY A 174 -1.76 24.82 3.66
CA GLY A 174 -1.93 24.28 2.32
C GLY A 174 -0.92 24.82 1.30
N SER A 175 -0.44 26.05 1.46
CA SER A 175 0.54 26.66 0.54
C SER A 175 1.92 26.01 0.70
N GLU A 176 2.35 25.79 1.93
CA GLU A 176 3.58 25.06 2.25
C GLU A 176 3.49 23.62 1.75
N ALA A 177 2.35 22.95 2.01
CA ALA A 177 2.10 21.60 1.53
C ALA A 177 2.22 21.49 0.00
N LYS A 178 1.63 22.45 -0.73
CA LYS A 178 1.75 22.53 -2.19
C LYS A 178 3.19 22.73 -2.65
N ALA A 179 3.95 23.57 -1.96
CA ALA A 179 5.36 23.82 -2.30
C ALA A 179 6.19 22.54 -2.13
N LYS A 180 6.11 21.89 -0.96
CA LYS A 180 6.81 20.62 -0.67
C LYS A 180 6.38 19.51 -1.62
N ARG A 181 5.07 19.37 -1.91
CA ARG A 181 4.57 18.36 -2.82
C ARG A 181 5.18 18.46 -4.23
N LYS A 182 5.49 19.67 -4.73
CA LYS A 182 6.09 19.88 -6.06
C LYS A 182 7.50 19.32 -6.22
N GLU A 183 8.18 19.03 -5.12
CA GLU A 183 9.52 18.43 -5.13
C GLU A 183 9.50 16.96 -5.57
N PHE A 184 8.31 16.34 -5.60
CA PHE A 184 8.12 14.92 -5.91
C PHE A 184 7.33 14.72 -7.19
N GLY A 185 7.74 13.77 -8.04
CA GLY A 185 7.12 13.46 -9.33
C GLY A 185 6.74 11.98 -9.53
N SER A 186 6.78 11.17 -8.47
CA SER A 186 6.60 9.72 -8.58
C SER A 186 5.13 9.29 -8.55
N GLU A 187 4.77 8.35 -9.42
CA GLU A 187 3.46 7.67 -9.43
C GLU A 187 3.33 6.60 -8.33
N ARG A 188 4.38 6.37 -7.53
CA ARG A 188 4.43 5.30 -6.54
C ARG A 188 4.38 5.78 -5.11
N VAL A 189 4.40 7.08 -4.89
CA VAL A 189 4.31 7.68 -3.57
C VAL A 189 3.11 8.61 -3.47
N THR A 190 2.48 8.60 -2.30
CA THR A 190 1.34 9.45 -1.94
C THR A 190 1.80 10.47 -0.89
N PRO A 191 1.69 11.79 -1.16
CA PRO A 191 2.09 12.82 -0.22
C PRO A 191 0.99 13.01 0.84
N LEU A 192 1.41 13.12 2.09
CA LEU A 192 0.57 13.28 3.27
C LEU A 192 0.73 14.66 3.86
N TYR A 193 -0.36 15.34 4.14
CA TYR A 193 -0.37 16.73 4.61
C TYR A 193 0.34 16.89 5.95
N THR A 194 -0.13 16.18 6.97
CA THR A 194 0.32 16.27 8.36
C THR A 194 0.55 14.90 8.97
N ASN A 195 1.17 14.86 10.13
CA ASN A 195 1.27 13.67 10.95
C ASN A 195 -0.02 13.40 11.75
N LEU A 196 -0.04 12.31 12.48
CA LEU A 196 -1.18 11.86 13.27
C LEU A 196 -0.81 11.81 14.75
N LYS A 197 -1.80 11.92 15.64
CA LYS A 197 -1.62 11.82 17.09
C LYS A 197 -2.32 10.59 17.62
N ASP A 198 -1.66 9.89 18.53
CA ASP A 198 -2.30 8.79 19.24
C ASP A 198 -1.64 8.53 20.59
N TRP A 199 -2.29 7.72 21.41
CA TRP A 199 -1.78 7.34 22.72
C TRP A 199 -0.57 6.43 22.59
N ASN A 200 0.54 6.84 23.19
CA ASN A 200 1.75 6.03 23.30
C ASN A 200 1.79 5.33 24.66
N THR A 201 1.62 4.01 24.66
CA THR A 201 1.63 3.21 25.88
C THR A 201 3.03 3.08 26.52
N LEU A 202 4.10 3.47 25.81
CA LEU A 202 5.46 3.44 26.35
C LEU A 202 5.76 4.68 27.21
N THR A 203 5.20 5.84 26.85
CA THR A 203 5.39 7.12 27.55
C THR A 203 4.17 7.53 28.36
N ASP A 204 3.06 6.80 28.25
CA ASP A 204 1.75 7.11 28.83
C ASP A 204 1.29 8.55 28.50
N SER A 205 1.49 8.97 27.24
CA SER A 205 1.14 10.29 26.70
C SER A 205 0.59 10.22 25.28
N VAL A 206 -0.03 11.30 24.81
CA VAL A 206 -0.37 11.46 23.39
C VAL A 206 0.87 11.93 22.65
N ASP A 207 1.32 11.13 21.69
CA ASP A 207 2.49 11.41 20.87
C ASP A 207 2.10 11.63 19.41
N GLU A 208 2.96 12.34 18.69
CA GLU A 208 2.89 12.49 17.24
C GLU A 208 3.54 11.27 16.57
N TYR A 209 2.86 10.74 15.55
CA TYR A 209 3.30 9.60 14.73
C TYR A 209 3.38 9.98 13.26
N SER A 210 4.39 9.51 12.57
CA SER A 210 4.51 9.62 11.12
C SER A 210 3.30 9.03 10.41
N ALA A 211 2.63 9.81 9.61
CA ALA A 211 1.50 9.35 8.83
C ALA A 211 1.94 8.34 7.76
N ASN A 212 3.16 8.45 7.23
CA ASN A 212 3.78 7.47 6.33
C ASN A 212 3.74 6.07 6.96
N TYR A 213 4.24 5.92 8.18
CA TYR A 213 4.26 4.63 8.85
C TYR A 213 2.85 4.10 9.10
N ILE A 214 1.97 4.94 9.68
CA ILE A 214 0.58 4.55 9.98
C ILE A 214 -0.15 4.11 8.73
N LEU A 215 -0.06 4.87 7.63
CA LEU A 215 -0.73 4.50 6.38
C LEU A 215 -0.10 3.29 5.70
N SER A 216 1.19 3.05 5.87
CA SER A 216 1.83 1.82 5.38
C SER A 216 1.27 0.58 6.08
N ILE A 217 1.12 0.62 7.41
CA ILE A 217 0.46 -0.43 8.19
C ILE A 217 -1.02 -0.55 7.83
N PHE A 218 -1.73 0.58 7.76
CA PHE A 218 -3.16 0.59 7.43
C PHE A 218 -3.43 0.04 6.03
N ARG A 219 -2.52 0.26 5.07
CA ARG A 219 -2.62 -0.34 3.74
C ARG A 219 -2.61 -1.86 3.81
N CYS A 220 -1.75 -2.47 4.65
CA CYS A 220 -1.74 -3.92 4.87
C CYS A 220 -3.08 -4.42 5.44
N VAL A 221 -3.67 -3.67 6.39
CA VAL A 221 -4.98 -4.01 6.96
C VAL A 221 -6.08 -3.96 5.90
N VAL A 222 -6.07 -2.93 5.06
CA VAL A 222 -7.04 -2.81 3.97
C VAL A 222 -6.82 -3.91 2.91
N ASP A 223 -5.58 -4.28 2.62
CA ASP A 223 -5.26 -5.37 1.69
C ASP A 223 -5.80 -6.72 2.18
N ALA A 224 -5.77 -6.94 3.49
CA ALA A 224 -6.32 -8.17 4.11
C ALA A 224 -7.86 -8.17 4.22
N SER A 225 -8.54 -7.06 3.88
CA SER A 225 -10.00 -6.93 4.00
C SER A 225 -10.76 -7.46 2.77
N ASP A 226 -10.42 -8.65 2.30
CA ASP A 226 -11.12 -9.30 1.20
C ASP A 226 -12.59 -9.55 1.55
N THR A 227 -13.45 -9.34 0.57
CA THR A 227 -14.86 -9.73 0.62
C THR A 227 -15.10 -10.93 -0.31
N VAL A 228 -16.30 -11.52 -0.27
CA VAL A 228 -16.65 -12.64 -1.15
C VAL A 228 -16.46 -12.32 -2.65
N LYS A 229 -16.62 -11.06 -3.04
CA LYS A 229 -16.53 -10.62 -4.43
C LYS A 229 -15.33 -9.73 -4.74
N GLN A 230 -14.81 -9.01 -3.76
CA GLN A 230 -13.81 -7.98 -3.98
C GLN A 230 -12.54 -8.28 -3.20
N VAL A 231 -11.42 -7.87 -3.74
CA VAL A 231 -10.09 -8.05 -3.13
C VAL A 231 -9.58 -6.75 -2.52
N GLY A 232 -9.10 -6.82 -1.27
CA GLY A 232 -8.73 -5.66 -0.46
C GLY A 232 -7.65 -4.79 -1.08
N TRP A 233 -6.68 -5.39 -1.77
CA TRP A 233 -5.60 -4.64 -2.44
C TRP A 233 -6.10 -3.70 -3.56
N SER A 234 -7.33 -3.91 -4.06
CA SER A 234 -7.97 -3.03 -5.05
C SER A 234 -8.74 -1.85 -4.43
N PHE A 235 -8.83 -1.76 -3.10
CA PHE A 235 -9.58 -0.69 -2.43
C PHE A 235 -8.78 0.60 -2.33
N SER A 236 -9.49 1.73 -2.42
CA SER A 236 -8.93 3.03 -2.05
C SER A 236 -8.74 3.15 -0.54
N LEU A 237 -7.75 3.93 -0.09
CA LEU A 237 -7.64 4.35 1.31
C LEU A 237 -8.53 5.56 1.61
N SER A 238 -8.92 6.33 0.61
CA SER A 238 -9.76 7.51 0.79
C SER A 238 -11.07 7.16 1.51
N ASN A 239 -11.50 8.03 2.40
CA ASN A 239 -12.70 7.91 3.24
C ASN A 239 -12.71 6.71 4.21
N LYS A 240 -11.56 6.08 4.48
CA LYS A 240 -11.44 5.02 5.48
C LYS A 240 -11.02 5.62 6.82
N THR A 241 -11.63 5.11 7.91
CA THR A 241 -11.34 5.56 9.28
C THR A 241 -10.05 4.93 9.79
N LEU A 242 -9.19 5.76 10.38
CA LEU A 242 -7.95 5.34 11.05
C LEU A 242 -8.19 5.16 12.56
N PRO A 243 -7.51 4.22 13.21
CA PRO A 243 -7.61 3.99 14.65
C PRO A 243 -6.65 4.89 15.44
N VAL A 244 -6.66 6.18 15.14
CA VAL A 244 -5.85 7.22 15.80
C VAL A 244 -6.74 8.21 16.51
N SER A 245 -6.18 8.91 17.50
CA SER A 245 -6.94 9.85 18.32
C SER A 245 -7.21 11.16 17.60
N ASP A 246 -6.24 11.65 16.78
CA ASP A 246 -6.31 12.97 16.16
C ASP A 246 -5.32 13.10 14.99
N ALA A 247 -5.45 14.17 14.20
CA ALA A 247 -4.43 14.64 13.26
C ALA A 247 -3.62 15.79 13.88
N VAL A 248 -2.43 16.04 13.34
CA VAL A 248 -1.64 17.22 13.72
C VAL A 248 -2.12 18.42 12.92
N GLY A 249 -2.66 19.42 13.63
CA GLY A 249 -3.27 20.59 12.99
C GLY A 249 -4.70 20.34 12.54
N ASP A 250 -5.47 21.39 12.48
CA ASP A 250 -6.86 21.37 12.03
C ASP A 250 -6.89 21.54 10.52
N VAL A 251 -7.69 20.73 9.84
CA VAL A 251 -7.98 20.87 8.41
C VAL A 251 -9.43 21.32 8.26
N ASP A 252 -9.67 22.45 7.60
CA ASP A 252 -11.02 22.90 7.33
C ASP A 252 -11.72 21.93 6.39
N PHE A 253 -12.77 21.29 6.91
CA PHE A 253 -13.60 20.34 6.20
C PHE A 253 -15.07 20.63 6.41
N VAL A 254 -15.74 21.03 5.34
CA VAL A 254 -17.19 21.23 5.32
C VAL A 254 -17.78 20.28 4.29
N LEU A 255 -18.88 19.61 4.64
CA LEU A 255 -19.62 18.78 3.68
C LEU A 255 -20.10 19.63 2.51
N GLY A 256 -19.40 19.60 1.42
CA GLY A 256 -19.64 20.43 0.23
C GLY A 256 -18.37 20.58 -0.59
N LEU A 257 -18.21 21.73 -1.21
CA LEU A 257 -17.05 22.09 -2.04
C LEU A 257 -16.52 23.45 -1.59
N GLY A 258 -15.21 23.67 -1.79
CA GLY A 258 -14.58 24.97 -1.63
C GLY A 258 -13.87 25.18 -0.28
N ASP A 259 -13.57 24.09 0.44
CA ASP A 259 -12.80 24.11 1.67
C ASP A 259 -11.29 23.84 1.44
N GLU A 260 -10.52 23.78 2.52
CA GLU A 260 -9.08 23.51 2.46
C GLU A 260 -8.79 22.11 1.90
N THR A 261 -9.66 21.13 2.18
CA THR A 261 -9.49 19.77 1.66
C THR A 261 -9.60 19.71 0.15
N ASP A 262 -10.44 20.54 -0.47
CA ASP A 262 -10.52 20.67 -1.93
C ASP A 262 -9.21 21.22 -2.50
N PHE A 263 -8.63 22.25 -1.86
CA PHE A 263 -7.33 22.80 -2.26
C PHE A 263 -6.23 21.74 -2.18
N LEU A 264 -6.18 20.97 -1.10
CA LEU A 264 -5.20 19.88 -0.93
C LEU A 264 -5.41 18.79 -1.98
N THR A 265 -6.65 18.38 -2.22
CA THR A 265 -7.02 17.37 -3.24
C THR A 265 -6.62 17.81 -4.65
N GLN A 266 -6.90 19.08 -5.04
CA GLN A 266 -6.49 19.62 -6.33
C GLN A 266 -4.98 19.66 -6.52
N ASN A 267 -4.21 19.74 -5.44
CA ASN A 267 -2.75 19.68 -5.44
C ASN A 267 -2.20 18.26 -5.17
N GLN A 268 -3.03 17.22 -5.26
CA GLN A 268 -2.67 15.81 -5.08
C GLN A 268 -2.10 15.51 -3.69
N ILE A 269 -2.61 16.14 -2.65
CA ILE A 269 -2.18 15.95 -1.26
C ILE A 269 -3.28 15.20 -0.52
N THR A 270 -2.91 14.13 0.17
CA THR A 270 -3.80 13.38 1.05
C THR A 270 -3.85 14.06 2.41
N SER A 271 -5.03 14.38 2.88
CA SER A 271 -5.28 14.98 4.20
C SER A 271 -6.01 14.03 5.13
N PHE A 272 -6.17 14.45 6.37
CA PHE A 272 -6.93 13.73 7.39
C PHE A 272 -8.05 14.63 7.88
N ILE A 273 -9.27 14.13 7.84
CA ILE A 273 -10.46 14.88 8.25
C ILE A 273 -11.10 14.24 9.48
N GLU A 274 -11.68 15.07 10.36
CA GLU A 274 -12.52 14.61 11.46
C GLU A 274 -13.96 14.49 10.97
N PHE A 275 -14.41 13.29 10.69
CA PHE A 275 -15.80 12.98 10.37
C PHE A 275 -16.17 11.58 10.88
N LYS A 276 -16.79 11.53 12.07
CA LYS A 276 -17.07 10.26 12.78
C LYS A 276 -15.79 9.44 12.98
N GLY A 277 -14.74 10.10 13.47
CA GLY A 277 -13.38 9.63 13.61
C GLY A 277 -12.46 10.14 12.49
N ILE A 278 -11.16 10.05 12.73
CA ILE A 278 -10.14 10.50 11.77
C ILE A 278 -10.18 9.65 10.51
N ARG A 279 -10.35 10.30 9.35
CA ARG A 279 -10.44 9.64 8.04
C ARG A 279 -9.36 10.12 7.10
N VAL A 280 -8.85 9.19 6.30
CA VAL A 280 -8.02 9.53 5.13
C VAL A 280 -8.89 10.23 4.10
N TRP A 281 -8.49 11.41 3.65
CA TRP A 281 -9.22 12.15 2.60
C TRP A 281 -8.34 12.39 1.40
N ASN A 282 -8.81 11.94 0.23
CA ASN A 282 -8.03 11.79 -0.99
C ASN A 282 -7.03 10.59 -0.94
N TYR A 283 -6.63 10.08 -2.10
CA TYR A 283 -5.60 9.05 -2.23
C TYR A 283 -4.99 9.13 -3.63
N GLN A 284 -4.12 10.11 -3.81
CA GLN A 284 -3.46 10.39 -5.08
C GLN A 284 -1.94 10.25 -4.96
N THR A 285 -1.29 10.06 -6.11
CA THR A 285 0.17 9.99 -6.23
C THR A 285 0.76 11.36 -6.55
N CYS A 286 2.10 11.44 -6.56
CA CYS A 286 2.83 12.63 -7.01
C CYS A 286 2.99 12.71 -8.53
N SER A 287 2.31 11.89 -9.33
CA SER A 287 2.46 11.89 -10.78
C SER A 287 1.89 13.16 -11.44
N ALA A 288 2.60 13.68 -12.42
CA ALA A 288 2.07 14.72 -13.30
C ALA A 288 1.10 14.16 -14.36
N ASP A 289 1.19 12.87 -14.69
CA ASP A 289 0.29 12.21 -15.63
C ASP A 289 -1.07 11.93 -14.97
N PRO A 290 -2.18 12.48 -15.51
CA PRO A 290 -3.52 12.27 -14.96
C PRO A 290 -3.94 10.80 -14.87
N LEU A 291 -3.43 9.95 -15.75
CA LEU A 291 -3.74 8.51 -15.72
C LEU A 291 -3.08 7.80 -14.54
N LEU A 292 -1.99 8.35 -14.00
CA LEU A 292 -1.21 7.78 -12.91
C LEU A 292 -1.42 8.51 -11.57
N GLN A 293 -2.31 9.50 -11.52
CA GLN A 293 -2.58 10.26 -10.29
C GLN A 293 -3.38 9.47 -9.25
N ASP A 294 -4.29 8.60 -9.67
CA ASP A 294 -5.02 7.73 -8.74
C ASP A 294 -4.09 6.61 -8.23
N ALA A 295 -3.70 6.68 -6.95
CA ALA A 295 -2.82 5.70 -6.33
C ALA A 295 -3.40 4.28 -6.32
N ARG A 296 -4.73 4.15 -6.24
CA ARG A 296 -5.45 2.87 -6.35
C ARG A 296 -5.28 2.28 -7.75
N ARG A 297 -5.49 3.07 -8.80
CA ARG A 297 -5.34 2.66 -10.20
C ARG A 297 -3.94 2.11 -10.46
N VAL A 298 -2.91 2.86 -10.10
CA VAL A 298 -1.53 2.43 -10.32
C VAL A 298 -1.24 1.12 -9.56
N ARG A 299 -1.78 0.95 -8.33
CA ARG A 299 -1.64 -0.29 -7.57
C ARG A 299 -2.32 -1.48 -8.27
N ILE A 300 -3.53 -1.30 -8.80
CA ILE A 300 -4.24 -2.34 -9.54
C ILE A 300 -3.39 -2.80 -10.73
N PHE A 301 -2.89 -1.87 -11.53
CA PHE A 301 -2.07 -2.21 -12.70
C PHE A 301 -0.74 -2.88 -12.33
N ASP A 302 -0.08 -2.47 -11.24
CA ASP A 302 1.11 -3.16 -10.74
C ASP A 302 0.79 -4.62 -10.38
N LYS A 303 -0.28 -4.86 -9.62
CA LYS A 303 -0.69 -6.20 -9.22
C LYS A 303 -1.06 -7.08 -10.40
N LEU A 304 -1.81 -6.55 -11.35
CA LEU A 304 -2.15 -7.26 -12.58
C LEU A 304 -0.87 -7.62 -13.36
N SER A 305 0.04 -6.66 -13.50
CA SER A 305 1.30 -6.88 -14.22
C SER A 305 2.16 -7.95 -13.57
N PHE A 306 2.37 -7.90 -12.26
CA PHE A 306 3.14 -8.92 -11.55
C PHE A 306 2.52 -10.30 -11.63
N ALA A 307 1.20 -10.40 -11.40
CA ALA A 307 0.49 -11.67 -11.47
C ALA A 307 0.57 -12.30 -12.87
N VAL A 308 0.45 -11.48 -13.91
CA VAL A 308 0.60 -11.94 -15.30
C VAL A 308 2.02 -12.40 -15.58
N LEU A 309 3.04 -11.60 -15.18
CA LEU A 309 4.45 -11.97 -15.39
C LEU A 309 4.80 -13.30 -14.72
N ASP A 310 4.40 -13.49 -13.48
CA ASP A 310 4.62 -14.73 -12.74
C ASP A 310 3.94 -15.92 -13.43
N ALA A 311 2.69 -15.75 -13.87
CA ALA A 311 1.91 -16.80 -14.50
C ALA A 311 2.44 -17.21 -15.89
N ILE A 312 3.02 -16.27 -16.66
CA ILE A 312 3.56 -16.55 -18.00
C ILE A 312 5.02 -17.00 -17.97
N PHE A 313 5.76 -16.76 -16.88
CA PHE A 313 7.17 -17.11 -16.75
C PHE A 313 7.48 -18.58 -17.13
N PRO A 314 6.67 -19.59 -16.75
CA PRO A 314 6.93 -20.98 -17.13
C PRO A 314 6.80 -21.30 -18.62
N PHE A 315 6.29 -20.39 -19.43
CA PHE A 315 6.18 -20.56 -20.87
C PHE A 315 7.42 -20.08 -21.63
N ILE A 316 8.29 -19.31 -20.96
CA ILE A 316 9.57 -18.85 -21.53
C ILE A 316 10.47 -20.07 -21.73
N ASP A 317 11.19 -20.11 -22.85
CA ASP A 317 12.08 -21.20 -23.26
C ASP A 317 11.38 -22.58 -23.36
N SER A 318 10.05 -22.56 -23.49
CA SER A 318 9.28 -23.80 -23.62
C SER A 318 9.41 -24.39 -25.03
N ASN A 319 9.78 -25.66 -25.12
CA ASN A 319 9.84 -26.42 -26.38
C ASN A 319 8.47 -26.62 -27.08
N LYS A 320 7.39 -26.07 -26.51
CA LYS A 320 6.04 -26.20 -27.08
C LYS A 320 5.75 -25.20 -28.21
N GLY A 321 6.64 -24.24 -28.48
CA GLY A 321 6.50 -23.26 -29.57
C GLY A 321 5.16 -22.50 -29.50
N VAL A 322 4.45 -22.42 -30.63
CA VAL A 322 3.15 -21.73 -30.75
C VAL A 322 2.10 -22.18 -29.72
N LYS A 323 2.15 -23.45 -29.26
CA LYS A 323 1.25 -23.95 -28.24
C LYS A 323 1.48 -23.23 -26.90
N ALA A 324 2.73 -22.99 -26.51
CA ALA A 324 3.05 -22.22 -25.29
C ALA A 324 2.50 -20.79 -25.37
N VAL A 325 2.60 -20.13 -26.52
CA VAL A 325 2.05 -18.78 -26.73
C VAL A 325 0.52 -18.76 -26.58
N ARG A 326 -0.17 -19.76 -27.13
CA ARG A 326 -1.64 -19.89 -26.97
C ARG A 326 -2.03 -20.14 -25.51
N GLU A 327 -1.30 -21.02 -24.82
CA GLU A 327 -1.52 -21.30 -23.40
C GLU A 327 -1.27 -20.05 -22.54
N ALA A 328 -0.21 -19.27 -22.80
CA ALA A 328 0.05 -18.00 -22.13
C ALA A 328 -1.07 -16.99 -22.37
N LYS A 329 -1.55 -16.82 -23.62
CA LYS A 329 -2.70 -15.95 -23.92
C LYS A 329 -3.96 -16.38 -23.18
N ALA A 330 -4.26 -17.66 -23.13
CA ALA A 330 -5.42 -18.20 -22.41
C ALA A 330 -5.30 -17.97 -20.90
N THR A 331 -4.09 -18.11 -20.34
CA THR A 331 -3.80 -17.84 -18.93
C THR A 331 -4.08 -16.38 -18.58
N ILE A 332 -3.58 -15.42 -19.38
CA ILE A 332 -3.83 -13.98 -19.19
C ILE A 332 -5.34 -13.70 -19.29
N LYS A 333 -6.02 -14.26 -20.33
CA LYS A 333 -7.44 -14.04 -20.54
C LYS A 333 -8.26 -14.51 -19.34
N ASN A 334 -8.00 -15.71 -18.84
CA ASN A 334 -8.72 -16.27 -17.68
C ASN A 334 -8.51 -15.42 -16.43
N PHE A 335 -7.30 -14.92 -16.24
CA PHE A 335 -6.99 -14.01 -15.13
C PHE A 335 -7.76 -12.69 -15.24
N VAL A 336 -7.79 -12.05 -16.42
CA VAL A 336 -8.56 -10.80 -16.61
C VAL A 336 -10.04 -11.04 -16.36
N MET A 337 -10.59 -12.17 -16.82
CA MET A 337 -12.00 -12.53 -16.56
C MET A 337 -12.28 -12.76 -15.07
N ASP A 338 -11.35 -13.38 -14.33
CA ASP A 338 -11.45 -13.52 -12.88
C ASP A 338 -11.47 -12.15 -12.18
N MET A 339 -10.62 -11.20 -12.61
CA MET A 339 -10.58 -9.84 -12.07
C MET A 339 -11.85 -9.03 -12.39
N ILE A 340 -12.50 -9.29 -13.53
CA ILE A 340 -13.82 -8.72 -13.83
C ILE A 340 -14.87 -9.32 -12.90
N GLY A 341 -14.85 -10.64 -12.70
CA GLY A 341 -15.75 -11.33 -11.77
C GLY A 341 -15.61 -10.86 -10.31
N LYS A 342 -14.43 -10.39 -9.93
CA LYS A 342 -14.10 -9.79 -8.61
C LYS A 342 -14.33 -8.27 -8.55
N GLU A 343 -14.92 -7.68 -9.58
CA GLU A 343 -15.22 -6.25 -9.66
C GLU A 343 -13.96 -5.34 -9.52
N VAL A 344 -12.77 -5.88 -9.78
CA VAL A 344 -11.53 -5.08 -9.86
C VAL A 344 -11.49 -4.32 -11.19
N LEU A 345 -11.90 -4.98 -12.26
CA LEU A 345 -11.98 -4.45 -13.62
C LEU A 345 -13.43 -4.43 -14.10
N ILE A 346 -13.78 -3.45 -14.93
CA ILE A 346 -15.06 -3.42 -15.65
C ILE A 346 -14.99 -4.11 -17.01
N GLY A 347 -13.79 -4.30 -17.55
CA GLY A 347 -13.56 -4.96 -18.82
C GLY A 347 -12.09 -5.18 -19.13
N GLY A 348 -11.84 -6.06 -20.10
CA GLY A 348 -10.50 -6.29 -20.59
C GLY A 348 -10.44 -7.19 -21.79
N GLU A 349 -9.50 -6.89 -22.68
CA GLU A 349 -9.22 -7.63 -23.92
C GLU A 349 -7.73 -7.95 -24.01
N ILE A 350 -7.43 -9.11 -24.58
CA ILE A 350 -6.06 -9.56 -24.80
C ILE A 350 -5.89 -9.91 -26.28
N GLU A 351 -4.98 -9.23 -26.92
CA GLU A 351 -4.61 -9.47 -28.30
C GLU A 351 -3.10 -9.66 -28.45
N LEU A 352 -2.69 -10.28 -29.56
CA LEU A 352 -1.29 -10.26 -29.94
C LEU A 352 -1.00 -8.89 -30.55
N ASP A 353 0.04 -8.23 -30.08
CA ASP A 353 0.44 -6.94 -30.66
C ASP A 353 1.05 -7.18 -32.05
N GLU A 354 0.30 -6.90 -33.09
CA GLU A 354 0.70 -7.13 -34.49
C GLU A 354 1.85 -6.21 -34.92
N ASN A 355 1.99 -5.03 -34.29
CA ASN A 355 3.07 -4.09 -34.62
C ASN A 355 4.40 -4.57 -34.06
N LEU A 356 4.43 -5.22 -32.91
CA LEU A 356 5.63 -5.73 -32.28
C LEU A 356 5.90 -7.20 -32.62
N THR A 357 4.86 -8.01 -32.87
CA THR A 357 4.97 -9.43 -33.21
C THR A 357 5.06 -9.61 -34.73
N THR A 358 6.12 -9.06 -35.31
CA THR A 358 6.41 -9.17 -36.74
C THR A 358 6.90 -10.58 -37.09
N PRO A 359 6.91 -10.97 -38.39
CA PRO A 359 7.50 -12.25 -38.82
C PRO A 359 8.94 -12.45 -38.35
N ASN A 360 9.76 -11.40 -38.33
CA ASN A 360 11.13 -11.46 -37.81
C ASN A 360 11.16 -11.68 -36.30
N ALA A 361 10.27 -11.01 -35.53
CA ALA A 361 10.16 -11.24 -34.10
C ALA A 361 9.73 -12.69 -33.80
N ILE A 362 8.79 -13.26 -34.57
CA ILE A 362 8.37 -14.66 -34.45
C ILE A 362 9.53 -15.62 -34.73
N ASN A 363 10.35 -15.36 -35.78
CA ASN A 363 11.54 -16.15 -36.08
C ASN A 363 12.57 -16.11 -34.93
N ASP A 364 12.63 -14.98 -34.20
CA ASP A 364 13.48 -14.81 -33.03
C ASP A 364 12.82 -15.37 -31.73
N GLY A 365 11.63 -15.97 -31.81
CA GLY A 365 10.88 -16.49 -30.65
C GLY A 365 10.24 -15.39 -29.78
N LYS A 366 10.08 -14.16 -30.30
CA LYS A 366 9.54 -13.01 -29.56
C LYS A 366 8.03 -12.83 -29.82
N PHE A 367 7.23 -12.84 -28.80
CA PHE A 367 5.77 -12.65 -28.85
C PHE A 367 5.36 -11.56 -27.87
N TYR A 368 4.54 -10.62 -28.31
CA TYR A 368 4.09 -9.49 -27.51
C TYR A 368 2.57 -9.51 -27.38
N PHE A 369 2.08 -9.47 -26.14
CA PHE A 369 0.65 -9.35 -25.87
C PHE A 369 0.33 -7.92 -25.46
N LYS A 370 -0.76 -7.40 -26.01
CA LYS A 370 -1.40 -6.17 -25.58
C LYS A 370 -2.62 -6.53 -24.73
N VAL A 371 -2.63 -6.04 -23.50
CA VAL A 371 -3.70 -6.26 -22.54
C VAL A 371 -4.37 -4.90 -22.27
N ASN A 372 -5.55 -4.69 -22.84
CA ASN A 372 -6.34 -3.50 -22.65
C ASN A 372 -7.33 -3.78 -21.51
N THR A 373 -7.22 -3.06 -20.42
CA THR A 373 -8.09 -3.22 -19.25
C THR A 373 -8.48 -1.87 -18.68
N GLN A 374 -9.63 -1.82 -18.02
CA GLN A 374 -10.07 -0.66 -17.28
C GLN A 374 -10.51 -1.08 -15.88
N GLU A 375 -9.98 -0.39 -14.88
CA GLU A 375 -10.37 -0.60 -13.48
C GLU A 375 -11.82 -0.15 -13.22
N ASN A 376 -12.46 -0.78 -12.24
CA ASN A 376 -13.79 -0.37 -11.79
C ASN A 376 -13.68 1.01 -11.10
N PRO A 377 -14.40 2.05 -11.58
CA PRO A 377 -14.29 3.39 -11.04
C PRO A 377 -14.83 3.48 -9.60
N VAL A 378 -14.20 4.31 -8.78
CA VAL A 378 -14.69 4.67 -7.45
C VAL A 378 -15.33 6.05 -7.54
N PRO A 379 -16.57 6.23 -7.06
CA PRO A 379 -17.19 7.54 -7.00
C PRO A 379 -16.37 8.49 -6.11
N THR A 380 -15.89 9.59 -6.68
CA THR A 380 -15.17 10.64 -5.95
C THR A 380 -16.08 11.81 -5.60
N LEU A 381 -17.17 11.99 -6.36
CA LEU A 381 -18.19 13.00 -6.14
C LEU A 381 -19.57 12.45 -6.49
N ILE A 382 -20.52 12.64 -5.60
CA ILE A 382 -21.94 12.35 -5.85
C ILE A 382 -22.70 13.66 -5.67
N GLY A 383 -23.21 14.23 -6.77
CA GLY A 383 -24.05 15.41 -6.74
C GLY A 383 -25.52 15.03 -6.50
N VAL A 384 -26.19 15.74 -5.60
CA VAL A 384 -27.63 15.59 -5.37
C VAL A 384 -28.27 16.96 -5.44
N GLU A 385 -29.25 17.11 -6.33
CA GLU A 385 -30.05 18.32 -6.46
C GLU A 385 -31.44 18.10 -5.83
N PHE A 386 -31.79 18.96 -4.89
CA PHE A 386 -33.13 18.96 -4.30
C PHE A 386 -33.99 20.05 -4.94
N ASN A 387 -34.99 19.63 -5.69
CA ASN A 387 -35.96 20.55 -6.31
C ASN A 387 -37.25 20.53 -5.51
N ARG A 388 -37.64 21.70 -4.98
CA ARG A 388 -38.98 21.87 -4.40
C ARG A 388 -40.02 21.88 -5.50
N VAL A 389 -41.00 21.01 -5.41
CA VAL A 389 -42.15 20.98 -6.29
C VAL A 389 -43.44 21.24 -5.50
N ASP A 390 -44.33 22.04 -6.06
CA ASP A 390 -45.63 22.37 -5.41
C ASP A 390 -46.74 21.38 -5.80
N SER A 391 -46.50 20.52 -6.81
CA SER A 391 -47.47 19.56 -7.35
C SER A 391 -48.03 18.57 -6.32
N TYR A 392 -47.32 18.30 -5.22
CA TYR A 392 -47.79 17.40 -4.17
C TYR A 392 -48.84 18.06 -3.23
N SER A 393 -49.10 19.35 -3.32
CA SER A 393 -50.14 20.05 -2.54
C SER A 393 -51.54 19.49 -2.79
N GLU A 394 -51.80 18.93 -3.98
CA GLU A 394 -53.08 18.27 -4.29
C GLU A 394 -53.30 16.98 -3.45
N ILE A 395 -52.23 16.30 -3.02
CA ILE A 395 -52.32 15.11 -2.17
C ILE A 395 -52.87 15.51 -0.81
N VAL A 396 -52.37 16.62 -0.25
CA VAL A 396 -52.85 17.17 1.02
C VAL A 396 -54.32 17.57 0.92
N TYR A 397 -54.70 18.24 -0.15
CA TYR A 397 -56.11 18.64 -0.39
C TYR A 397 -57.02 17.42 -0.49
N LYS A 398 -56.66 16.39 -1.19
CA LYS A 398 -57.43 15.12 -1.29
C LYS A 398 -57.50 14.38 0.05
N THR A 399 -56.44 14.41 0.83
CA THR A 399 -56.41 13.72 2.16
C THR A 399 -57.28 14.48 3.19
N ILE A 400 -57.40 15.80 3.09
CA ILE A 400 -58.27 16.58 3.98
C ILE A 400 -59.75 16.39 3.64
N ASN A 401 -60.06 16.14 2.36
CA ASN A 401 -61.44 15.99 1.87
C ASN A 401 -61.90 14.52 1.78
N SER A 402 -61.07 13.56 2.17
CA SER A 402 -61.42 12.16 2.29
C SER A 402 -61.81 11.83 3.75
#